data_f3c5209d2de29482d1de6a2186291ca7
#
_entry.id   f3c5209d2de29482d1de6a2186291ca7
#
_cell.length_a   1.000
_cell.length_b   1.000
_cell.length_c   1.000
_cell.angle_alpha   90.00
_cell.angle_beta   90.00
_cell.angle_gamma   90.00
#
_symmetry.space_group_name_H-M   'P 1'
#
loop_
_entity.id
_entity.type
_entity.pdbx_description
1 polymer ?
#
loop_
_entity_poly.entity_id
_entity_poly.type
_entity_poly.pdbx_seq_one_letter_code
_entity_poly.pdbx_strand_id
1 'polypeptide(L)'
;MSKKKRETFTNSSGFILSCIGAAVGLGNIWMFPYKMGQNGGAVFLIPYFLCVILLGTTGLIAEFAFGRANQGGAFKSIKDSFTERKLKLGSLFGITPAIGLVGIFVFYNIVVGWIMKYFTMSLTGKINEINIPTFFDGFAGSSETVVWTFLAMLMAALIIGFGAVKGIEKVNNIIMPGLFLIFIALAVRSLTLPGAIDGVKYLLTPKWEYLFKANTWVMAMGQAFFSVSLNGCGMMVYGSYMKKEFDIPKIAFTTAILDSAAALLAAFVIMPAAFAFGLDPAAGP
;
A
#
# COMPACT_ATOMS: atom_id res chain seq x y z
N MET A 1 27.22 -26.11 15.36
CA MET A 1 26.66 -25.35 14.22
C MET A 1 26.52 -23.88 14.62
N SER A 2 27.30 -22.99 14.02
CA SER A 2 27.18 -21.53 14.26
C SER A 2 25.81 -21.07 13.82
N LYS A 3 25.00 -20.51 14.74
CA LYS A 3 23.71 -19.88 14.39
C LYS A 3 24.01 -18.75 13.41
N LYS A 4 23.68 -18.93 12.15
CA LYS A 4 23.78 -17.86 11.13
C LYS A 4 23.07 -16.63 11.69
N LYS A 5 23.81 -15.53 11.87
CA LYS A 5 23.26 -14.29 12.43
C LYS A 5 22.13 -13.83 11.52
N ARG A 6 20.94 -13.68 12.06
CA ARG A 6 19.76 -13.28 11.29
C ARG A 6 19.98 -11.88 10.70
N GLU A 7 19.57 -11.68 9.46
CA GLU A 7 19.59 -10.35 8.84
C GLU A 7 18.71 -9.38 9.64
N THR A 8 19.15 -8.14 9.74
CA THR A 8 18.39 -7.05 10.36
C THR A 8 18.56 -5.79 9.52
N PHE A 9 17.58 -4.90 9.54
CA PHE A 9 17.68 -3.60 8.89
C PHE A 9 18.89 -2.80 9.39
N THR A 10 19.48 -2.02 8.50
CA THR A 10 20.73 -1.31 8.78
C THR A 10 20.50 -0.19 9.78
N ASN A 11 19.46 0.61 9.56
CA ASN A 11 19.12 1.75 10.41
C ASN A 11 17.59 1.97 10.43
N SER A 12 17.14 2.86 11.34
CA SER A 12 15.72 3.16 11.54
C SER A 12 15.08 3.82 10.30
N SER A 13 15.81 4.68 9.58
CA SER A 13 15.30 5.35 8.38
C SER A 13 15.07 4.36 7.24
N GLY A 14 16.02 3.45 6.99
CA GLY A 14 15.85 2.38 5.99
C GLY A 14 14.70 1.44 6.34
N PHE A 15 14.50 1.15 7.63
CA PHE A 15 13.35 0.40 8.10
C PHE A 15 12.03 1.14 7.81
N ILE A 16 11.93 2.44 8.16
CA ILE A 16 10.75 3.27 7.91
C ILE A 16 10.44 3.32 6.40
N LEU A 17 11.44 3.61 5.56
CA LEU A 17 11.26 3.65 4.11
C LEU A 17 10.80 2.31 3.54
N SER A 18 11.28 1.20 4.12
CA SER A 18 10.82 -0.13 3.73
C SER A 18 9.38 -0.41 4.18
N CYS A 19 8.97 0.05 5.37
CA CYS A 19 7.60 -0.04 5.83
C CYS A 19 6.65 0.81 4.96
N ILE A 20 7.08 2.03 4.58
CA ILE A 20 6.33 2.89 3.66
C ILE A 20 6.21 2.22 2.29
N GLY A 21 7.29 1.63 1.77
CA GLY A 21 7.26 0.88 0.51
C GLY A 21 6.34 -0.34 0.52
N ALA A 22 6.12 -0.94 1.70
CA ALA A 22 5.14 -2.01 1.86
C ALA A 22 3.71 -1.49 2.05
N ALA A 23 3.54 -0.28 2.58
CA ALA A 23 2.24 0.33 2.85
C ALA A 23 1.70 1.09 1.62
N VAL A 24 2.51 1.97 1.04
CA VAL A 24 2.11 2.78 -0.12
C VAL A 24 1.98 1.91 -1.37
N GLY A 25 0.77 1.77 -1.86
CA GLY A 25 0.45 0.93 -3.01
C GLY A 25 -0.90 1.29 -3.62
N LEU A 26 -1.59 0.30 -4.17
CA LEU A 26 -2.90 0.48 -4.81
C LEU A 26 -3.95 1.08 -3.88
N GLY A 27 -3.84 0.82 -2.58
CA GLY A 27 -4.71 1.41 -1.56
C GLY A 27 -4.65 2.93 -1.53
N ASN A 28 -3.46 3.49 -1.65
CA ASN A 28 -3.23 4.94 -1.62
C ASN A 28 -3.48 5.58 -3.00
N ILE A 29 -2.97 4.94 -4.04
CA ILE A 29 -2.96 5.53 -5.39
C ILE A 29 -4.33 5.37 -6.06
N TRP A 30 -4.93 4.21 -5.92
CA TRP A 30 -6.16 3.88 -6.63
C TRP A 30 -7.41 4.02 -5.76
N MET A 31 -7.45 3.30 -4.60
CA MET A 31 -8.66 3.22 -3.80
C MET A 31 -8.98 4.49 -3.01
N PHE A 32 -7.98 5.14 -2.42
CA PHE A 32 -8.20 6.30 -1.54
C PHE A 32 -8.85 7.48 -2.26
N PRO A 33 -8.39 7.92 -3.46
CA PRO A 33 -8.99 9.06 -4.14
C PRO A 33 -10.49 8.92 -4.38
N TYR A 34 -10.92 7.79 -4.95
CA TYR A 34 -12.34 7.59 -5.25
C TYR A 34 -13.18 7.37 -3.99
N LYS A 35 -12.66 6.64 -2.99
CA LYS A 35 -13.37 6.46 -1.71
C LYS A 35 -13.59 7.78 -0.99
N MET A 36 -12.59 8.66 -0.99
CA MET A 36 -12.71 10.01 -0.44
C MET A 36 -13.81 10.79 -1.17
N GLY A 37 -13.81 10.79 -2.50
CA GLY A 37 -14.82 11.47 -3.29
C GLY A 37 -16.23 10.92 -3.09
N GLN A 38 -16.41 9.60 -3.09
CA GLN A 38 -17.71 8.93 -2.92
C GLN A 38 -18.28 9.06 -1.50
N ASN A 39 -17.45 9.25 -0.49
CA ASN A 39 -17.88 9.29 0.91
C ASN A 39 -17.82 10.69 1.54
N GLY A 40 -18.11 11.73 0.73
CA GLY A 40 -18.32 13.07 1.24
C GLY A 40 -17.14 14.03 1.15
N GLY A 41 -16.15 13.71 0.30
CA GLY A 41 -14.98 14.58 0.07
C GLY A 41 -14.16 14.75 1.35
N ALA A 42 -13.86 15.99 1.71
CA ALA A 42 -13.04 16.30 2.89
C ALA A 42 -13.58 15.72 4.21
N VAL A 43 -14.90 15.51 4.32
CA VAL A 43 -15.51 14.90 5.52
C VAL A 43 -14.99 13.48 5.77
N PHE A 44 -14.70 12.72 4.71
CA PHE A 44 -14.14 11.38 4.82
C PHE A 44 -12.80 11.34 5.58
N LEU A 45 -12.03 12.43 5.53
CA LEU A 45 -10.75 12.52 6.24
C LEU A 45 -10.89 12.42 7.76
N ILE A 46 -12.03 12.85 8.32
CA ILE A 46 -12.26 12.80 9.77
C ILE A 46 -12.26 11.36 10.28
N PRO A 47 -13.17 10.47 9.84
CA PRO A 47 -13.15 9.08 10.27
C PRO A 47 -11.89 8.34 9.79
N TYR A 48 -11.32 8.70 8.62
CA TYR A 48 -10.10 8.09 8.12
C TYR A 48 -8.91 8.34 9.06
N PHE A 49 -8.59 9.59 9.39
CA PHE A 49 -7.49 9.91 10.30
C PHE A 49 -7.73 9.39 11.71
N LEU A 50 -8.98 9.43 12.19
CA LEU A 50 -9.31 8.81 13.47
C LEU A 50 -8.97 7.31 13.47
N CYS A 51 -9.36 6.58 12.42
CA CYS A 51 -9.05 5.16 12.27
C CYS A 51 -7.55 4.90 12.08
N VAL A 52 -6.83 5.73 11.31
CA VAL A 52 -5.37 5.60 11.14
C VAL A 52 -4.66 5.79 12.49
N ILE A 53 -5.04 6.79 13.27
CA ILE A 53 -4.38 7.07 14.56
C ILE A 53 -4.73 6.01 15.59
N LEU A 54 -6.02 5.69 15.77
CA LEU A 54 -6.48 4.80 16.84
C LEU A 54 -6.26 3.32 16.50
N LEU A 55 -6.50 2.91 15.28
CA LEU A 55 -6.47 1.51 14.86
C LEU A 55 -5.21 1.19 14.04
N GLY A 56 -4.91 2.01 13.05
CA GLY A 56 -3.76 1.80 12.16
C GLY A 56 -2.43 1.85 12.92
N THR A 57 -2.19 2.92 13.66
CA THR A 57 -0.93 3.08 14.41
C THR A 57 -0.78 2.05 15.54
N THR A 58 -1.85 1.78 16.29
CA THR A 58 -1.81 0.77 17.37
C THR A 58 -1.63 -0.64 16.81
N GLY A 59 -2.25 -0.94 15.67
CA GLY A 59 -2.06 -2.20 14.95
C GLY A 59 -0.62 -2.38 14.47
N LEU A 60 -0.01 -1.33 13.89
CA LEU A 60 1.41 -1.35 13.51
C LEU A 60 2.33 -1.59 14.71
N ILE A 61 2.07 -0.90 15.84
CA ILE A 61 2.82 -1.12 17.10
C ILE A 61 2.72 -2.57 17.53
N ALA A 62 1.52 -3.13 17.52
CA ALA A 62 1.28 -4.52 17.91
C ALA A 62 2.01 -5.51 16.97
N GLU A 63 1.89 -5.35 15.65
CA GLU A 63 2.57 -6.23 14.69
C GLU A 63 4.10 -6.11 14.77
N PHE A 64 4.66 -4.91 14.86
CA PHE A 64 6.10 -4.71 15.02
C PHE A 64 6.60 -5.33 16.33
N ALA A 65 5.91 -5.09 17.44
CA ALA A 65 6.29 -5.64 18.74
C ALA A 65 6.24 -7.17 18.76
N PHE A 66 5.17 -7.74 18.23
CA PHE A 66 4.98 -9.19 18.15
C PHE A 66 6.01 -9.83 17.21
N GLY A 67 6.27 -9.24 16.04
CA GLY A 67 7.29 -9.71 15.11
C GLY A 67 8.69 -9.66 15.72
N ARG A 68 9.05 -8.55 16.40
CA ARG A 68 10.34 -8.38 17.08
C ARG A 68 10.54 -9.37 18.22
N ALA A 69 9.48 -9.66 18.99
CA ALA A 69 9.53 -10.61 20.10
C ALA A 69 9.78 -12.05 19.61
N ASN A 70 9.04 -12.49 18.60
CA ASN A 70 9.08 -13.88 18.12
C ASN A 70 10.20 -14.16 17.11
N GLN A 71 10.72 -13.14 16.44
CA GLN A 71 11.75 -13.28 15.41
C GLN A 71 11.44 -14.35 14.36
N GLY A 72 10.17 -14.47 13.98
CA GLY A 72 9.62 -15.48 13.07
C GLY A 72 8.72 -14.86 12.00
N GLY A 73 8.41 -15.60 10.94
CA GLY A 73 7.32 -15.23 10.04
C GLY A 73 5.95 -15.37 10.77
N ALA A 74 4.90 -14.81 10.19
CA ALA A 74 3.56 -14.77 10.80
C ALA A 74 3.06 -16.14 11.27
N PHE A 75 3.15 -17.16 10.39
CA PHE A 75 2.75 -18.52 10.72
C PHE A 75 3.45 -19.06 11.97
N LYS A 76 4.78 -18.98 12.00
CA LYS A 76 5.57 -19.49 13.12
C LYS A 76 5.26 -18.73 14.41
N SER A 77 5.23 -17.41 14.36
CA SER A 77 5.00 -16.57 15.53
C SER A 77 3.65 -16.83 16.18
N ILE A 78 2.59 -16.97 15.38
CA ILE A 78 1.26 -17.29 15.89
C ILE A 78 1.23 -18.70 16.48
N LYS A 79 1.74 -19.71 15.74
CA LYS A 79 1.77 -21.09 16.20
C LYS A 79 2.52 -21.24 17.51
N ASP A 80 3.71 -20.63 17.62
CA ASP A 80 4.56 -20.74 18.81
C ASP A 80 3.86 -20.08 20.02
N SER A 81 3.23 -18.91 19.84
CA SER A 81 2.47 -18.24 20.91
C SER A 81 1.28 -19.06 21.42
N PHE A 82 0.60 -19.80 20.54
CA PHE A 82 -0.45 -20.74 20.95
C PHE A 82 0.11 -21.93 21.72
N THR A 83 1.25 -22.46 21.25
CA THR A 83 1.92 -23.61 21.88
C THR A 83 2.42 -23.26 23.28
N GLU A 84 3.05 -22.10 23.47
CA GLU A 84 3.54 -21.60 24.75
C GLU A 84 2.41 -21.45 25.79
N ARG A 85 1.22 -21.04 25.33
CA ARG A 85 0.01 -20.92 26.16
C ARG A 85 -0.79 -22.21 26.29
N LYS A 86 -0.29 -23.33 25.76
CA LYS A 86 -0.97 -24.65 25.74
C LYS A 86 -2.34 -24.59 25.05
N LEU A 87 -2.52 -23.64 24.09
CA LEU A 87 -3.74 -23.51 23.31
C LEU A 87 -3.68 -24.42 22.08
N LYS A 88 -4.84 -24.97 21.70
CA LYS A 88 -5.00 -25.79 20.49
C LYS A 88 -5.20 -24.89 19.26
N LEU A 89 -5.06 -25.45 18.07
CA LEU A 89 -5.34 -24.79 16.79
C LEU A 89 -4.35 -23.68 16.38
N GLY A 90 -3.19 -23.51 17.02
CA GLY A 90 -2.20 -22.51 16.65
C GLY A 90 -1.74 -22.58 15.20
N SER A 91 -1.67 -23.79 14.61
CA SER A 91 -1.35 -23.95 13.20
C SER A 91 -2.47 -23.44 12.27
N LEU A 92 -3.74 -23.65 12.65
CA LEU A 92 -4.89 -23.16 11.87
C LEU A 92 -4.93 -21.62 11.87
N PHE A 93 -4.79 -21.00 13.03
CA PHE A 93 -4.74 -19.53 13.12
C PHE A 93 -3.49 -18.94 12.46
N GLY A 94 -2.36 -19.65 12.48
CA GLY A 94 -1.13 -19.23 11.82
C GLY A 94 -1.19 -19.29 10.30
N ILE A 95 -1.94 -20.24 9.72
CA ILE A 95 -2.04 -20.36 8.25
C ILE A 95 -3.00 -19.33 7.62
N THR A 96 -4.00 -18.86 8.38
CA THR A 96 -5.01 -17.91 7.88
C THR A 96 -4.42 -16.65 7.24
N PRO A 97 -3.51 -15.89 7.91
CA PRO A 97 -2.89 -14.73 7.29
C PRO A 97 -1.99 -15.10 6.10
N ALA A 98 -1.38 -16.28 6.11
CA ALA A 98 -0.56 -16.73 4.99
C ALA A 98 -1.39 -16.94 3.72
N ILE A 99 -2.59 -17.54 3.83
CA ILE A 99 -3.51 -17.69 2.70
C ILE A 99 -3.96 -16.32 2.17
N GLY A 100 -4.31 -15.39 3.07
CA GLY A 100 -4.65 -14.02 2.69
C GLY A 100 -3.52 -13.30 1.93
N LEU A 101 -2.29 -13.43 2.41
CA LEU A 101 -1.11 -12.86 1.75
C LEU A 101 -0.86 -13.47 0.36
N VAL A 102 -1.09 -14.77 0.18
CA VAL A 102 -0.97 -15.40 -1.15
C VAL A 102 -1.99 -14.81 -2.13
N GLY A 103 -3.24 -14.65 -1.70
CA GLY A 103 -4.28 -14.03 -2.52
C GLY A 103 -3.94 -12.58 -2.92
N ILE A 104 -3.49 -11.79 -1.96
CA ILE A 104 -3.03 -10.41 -2.19
C ILE A 104 -1.83 -10.41 -3.15
N PHE A 105 -0.84 -11.27 -2.93
CA PHE A 105 0.34 -11.38 -3.78
C PHE A 105 -0.01 -11.67 -5.25
N VAL A 106 -0.92 -12.60 -5.51
CA VAL A 106 -1.37 -12.94 -6.86
C VAL A 106 -2.02 -11.71 -7.51
N PHE A 107 -2.97 -11.08 -6.83
CA PHE A 107 -3.64 -9.88 -7.32
C PHE A 107 -2.66 -8.75 -7.64
N TYR A 108 -1.77 -8.42 -6.70
CA TYR A 108 -0.78 -7.34 -6.90
C TYR A 108 0.18 -7.62 -8.07
N ASN A 109 0.62 -8.88 -8.25
CA ASN A 109 1.50 -9.19 -9.38
C ASN A 109 0.81 -9.03 -10.74
N ILE A 110 -0.49 -9.31 -10.83
CA ILE A 110 -1.27 -9.05 -12.05
C ILE A 110 -1.29 -7.55 -12.34
N VAL A 111 -1.62 -6.74 -11.35
CA VAL A 111 -1.70 -5.28 -11.51
C VAL A 111 -0.32 -4.68 -11.80
N VAL A 112 0.74 -5.15 -11.15
CA VAL A 112 2.13 -4.72 -11.47
C VAL A 112 2.47 -5.10 -12.91
N GLY A 113 2.05 -6.27 -13.40
CA GLY A 113 2.20 -6.66 -14.80
C GLY A 113 1.51 -5.65 -15.75
N TRP A 114 0.29 -5.22 -15.43
CA TRP A 114 -0.41 -4.19 -16.20
C TRP A 114 0.36 -2.85 -16.20
N ILE A 115 0.83 -2.42 -15.04
CA ILE A 115 1.62 -1.18 -14.91
C ILE A 115 2.90 -1.27 -15.76
N MET A 116 3.60 -2.41 -15.74
CA MET A 116 4.81 -2.63 -16.55
C MET A 116 4.51 -2.56 -18.05
N LYS A 117 3.38 -3.11 -18.51
CA LYS A 117 2.92 -2.99 -19.90
C LYS A 117 2.70 -1.53 -20.28
N TYR A 118 1.90 -0.80 -19.51
CA TYR A 118 1.63 0.62 -19.76
C TYR A 118 2.90 1.48 -19.70
N PHE A 119 3.78 1.20 -18.77
CA PHE A 119 5.09 1.87 -18.69
C PHE A 119 5.92 1.65 -19.96
N THR A 120 5.99 0.43 -20.47
CA THR A 120 6.70 0.10 -21.72
C THR A 120 6.07 0.81 -22.92
N MET A 121 4.73 0.85 -22.96
CA MET A 121 4.01 1.57 -24.03
C MET A 121 4.25 3.08 -23.96
N SER A 122 4.32 3.65 -22.77
CA SER A 122 4.66 5.07 -22.58
C SER A 122 6.07 5.38 -23.06
N LEU A 123 7.06 4.54 -22.73
CA LEU A 123 8.45 4.72 -23.19
C LEU A 123 8.61 4.61 -24.71
N THR A 124 7.81 3.75 -25.34
CA THR A 124 7.85 3.53 -26.80
C THR A 124 6.94 4.47 -27.60
N GLY A 125 6.18 5.34 -26.93
CA GLY A 125 5.20 6.23 -27.55
C GLY A 125 3.90 5.56 -28.00
N LYS A 126 3.79 4.24 -27.93
CA LYS A 126 2.62 3.46 -28.37
C LYS A 126 1.34 3.79 -27.58
N ILE A 127 1.46 4.37 -26.40
CA ILE A 127 0.29 4.76 -25.59
C ILE A 127 -0.57 5.83 -26.30
N ASN A 128 0.03 6.64 -27.19
CA ASN A 128 -0.67 7.68 -27.95
C ASN A 128 -1.46 7.11 -29.15
N GLU A 129 -1.21 5.86 -29.53
CA GLU A 129 -1.79 5.19 -30.70
C GLU A 129 -3.02 4.35 -30.33
N ILE A 130 -3.31 4.19 -29.04
CA ILE A 130 -4.38 3.32 -28.55
C ILE A 130 -5.54 4.11 -27.94
N ASN A 131 -6.72 3.54 -28.02
CA ASN A 131 -7.84 3.95 -27.17
C ASN A 131 -7.72 3.24 -25.82
N ILE A 132 -7.30 3.98 -24.78
CA ILE A 132 -6.95 3.41 -23.47
C ILE A 132 -8.08 2.57 -22.83
N PRO A 133 -9.35 3.00 -22.77
CA PRO A 133 -10.43 2.20 -22.19
C PRO A 133 -10.61 0.85 -22.89
N THR A 134 -10.75 0.84 -24.21
CA THR A 134 -10.98 -0.42 -24.97
C THR A 134 -9.75 -1.31 -25.01
N PHE A 135 -8.55 -0.73 -24.98
CA PHE A 135 -7.32 -1.49 -24.91
C PHE A 135 -7.20 -2.26 -23.60
N PHE A 136 -7.54 -1.64 -22.47
CA PHE A 136 -7.45 -2.28 -21.16
C PHE A 136 -8.36 -3.52 -21.08
N ASP A 137 -9.61 -3.40 -21.52
CA ASP A 137 -10.56 -4.54 -21.50
C ASP A 137 -10.07 -5.72 -22.33
N GLY A 138 -9.51 -5.45 -23.51
CA GLY A 138 -8.93 -6.51 -24.35
C GLY A 138 -7.64 -7.09 -23.79
N PHE A 139 -6.78 -6.25 -23.19
CA PHE A 139 -5.49 -6.67 -22.64
C PHE A 139 -5.65 -7.44 -21.33
N ALA A 140 -6.47 -6.96 -20.37
CA ALA A 140 -6.61 -7.56 -19.05
C ALA A 140 -7.08 -9.02 -19.09
N GLY A 141 -7.90 -9.39 -20.07
CA GLY A 141 -8.37 -10.77 -20.29
C GLY A 141 -7.48 -11.62 -21.21
N SER A 142 -6.40 -11.08 -21.76
CA SER A 142 -5.57 -11.77 -22.75
C SER A 142 -4.45 -12.62 -22.13
N SER A 143 -3.92 -13.56 -22.92
CA SER A 143 -2.72 -14.33 -22.55
C SER A 143 -1.46 -13.45 -22.40
N GLU A 144 -1.44 -12.27 -22.99
CA GLU A 144 -0.34 -11.31 -22.84
C GLU A 144 -0.19 -10.84 -21.39
N THR A 145 -1.30 -10.68 -20.65
CA THR A 145 -1.28 -10.35 -19.21
C THR A 145 -0.48 -11.39 -18.42
N VAL A 146 -0.54 -12.66 -18.76
CA VAL A 146 0.21 -13.72 -18.06
C VAL A 146 1.72 -13.50 -18.20
N VAL A 147 2.17 -13.10 -19.38
CA VAL A 147 3.60 -12.82 -19.63
C VAL A 147 4.07 -11.67 -18.76
N TRP A 148 3.32 -10.57 -18.71
CA TRP A 148 3.66 -9.39 -17.89
C TRP A 148 3.59 -9.69 -16.40
N THR A 149 2.61 -10.49 -15.96
CA THR A 149 2.53 -10.98 -14.57
C THR A 149 3.75 -11.80 -14.20
N PHE A 150 4.18 -12.71 -15.10
CA PHE A 150 5.39 -13.51 -14.89
C PHE A 150 6.65 -12.63 -14.78
N LEU A 151 6.79 -11.61 -15.62
CA LEU A 151 7.89 -10.65 -15.53
C LEU A 151 7.88 -9.88 -14.21
N ALA A 152 6.69 -9.48 -13.72
CA ALA A 152 6.54 -8.84 -12.41
C ALA A 152 7.00 -9.78 -11.27
N MET A 153 6.58 -11.05 -11.31
CA MET A 153 7.02 -12.06 -10.33
C MET A 153 8.53 -12.29 -10.39
N LEU A 154 9.11 -12.36 -11.58
CA LEU A 154 10.55 -12.51 -11.77
C LEU A 154 11.32 -11.34 -11.18
N MET A 155 10.85 -10.11 -11.43
CA MET A 155 11.45 -8.90 -10.85
C MET A 155 11.41 -8.92 -9.31
N ALA A 156 10.27 -9.29 -8.73
CA ALA A 156 10.15 -9.43 -7.28
C ALA A 156 11.09 -10.51 -6.72
N ALA A 157 11.17 -11.67 -7.39
CA ALA A 157 12.06 -12.77 -7.00
C ALA A 157 13.54 -12.36 -7.06
N LEU A 158 13.95 -11.59 -8.07
CA LEU A 158 15.31 -11.07 -8.18
C LEU A 158 15.64 -10.11 -7.03
N ILE A 159 14.74 -9.19 -6.67
CA ILE A 159 14.94 -8.26 -5.56
C ILE A 159 15.14 -9.03 -4.24
N ILE A 160 14.28 -10.02 -3.98
CA ILE A 160 14.38 -10.86 -2.77
C ILE A 160 15.64 -11.73 -2.80
N GLY A 161 16.07 -12.19 -3.98
CA GLY A 161 17.28 -12.99 -4.18
C GLY A 161 18.58 -12.30 -3.76
N PHE A 162 18.62 -10.96 -3.79
CA PHE A 162 19.74 -10.17 -3.25
C PHE A 162 19.77 -10.08 -1.71
N GLY A 163 18.85 -10.73 -1.03
CA GLY A 163 18.66 -10.72 0.42
C GLY A 163 17.34 -10.08 0.82
N ALA A 164 16.56 -10.81 1.62
CA ALA A 164 15.20 -10.39 1.98
C ALA A 164 15.13 -9.02 2.68
N VAL A 165 16.18 -8.67 3.45
CA VAL A 165 16.25 -7.37 4.13
C VAL A 165 17.05 -6.37 3.33
N LYS A 166 18.28 -6.70 2.95
CA LYS A 166 19.19 -5.79 2.24
C LYS A 166 18.67 -5.39 0.85
N GLY A 167 18.06 -6.33 0.12
CA GLY A 167 17.46 -6.07 -1.18
C GLY A 167 16.31 -5.08 -1.06
N ILE A 168 15.36 -5.34 -0.15
CA ILE A 168 14.20 -4.48 0.10
C ILE A 168 14.65 -3.10 0.60
N GLU A 169 15.55 -3.04 1.59
CA GLU A 169 16.04 -1.77 2.15
C GLU A 169 16.71 -0.90 1.08
N LYS A 170 17.59 -1.49 0.24
CA LYS A 170 18.30 -0.77 -0.82
C LYS A 170 17.34 -0.21 -1.87
N VAL A 171 16.39 -1.00 -2.30
CA VAL A 171 15.39 -0.59 -3.30
C VAL A 171 14.51 0.52 -2.75
N ASN A 172 13.97 0.37 -1.54
CA ASN A 172 13.08 1.35 -0.95
C ASN A 172 13.77 2.66 -0.57
N ASN A 173 15.03 2.64 -0.22
CA ASN A 173 15.82 3.86 0.05
C ASN A 173 15.92 4.78 -1.18
N ILE A 174 15.81 4.23 -2.39
CA ILE A 174 15.86 4.97 -3.65
C ILE A 174 14.43 5.26 -4.15
N ILE A 175 13.58 4.23 -4.18
CA ILE A 175 12.25 4.32 -4.81
C ILE A 175 11.31 5.21 -3.99
N MET A 176 11.32 5.12 -2.65
CA MET A 176 10.34 5.88 -1.86
C MET A 176 10.54 7.40 -1.94
N PRO A 177 11.72 7.96 -1.75
CA PRO A 177 11.92 9.39 -1.99
C PRO A 177 11.57 9.81 -3.43
N GLY A 178 11.96 8.99 -4.43
CA GLY A 178 11.63 9.20 -5.83
C GLY A 178 10.12 9.24 -6.08
N LEU A 179 9.37 8.32 -5.47
CA LEU A 179 7.91 8.26 -5.57
C LEU A 179 7.24 9.55 -5.05
N PHE A 180 7.66 10.04 -3.88
CA PHE A 180 7.14 11.30 -3.33
C PHE A 180 7.44 12.49 -4.25
N LEU A 181 8.65 12.56 -4.82
CA LEU A 181 9.01 13.61 -5.78
C LEU A 181 8.15 13.54 -7.04
N ILE A 182 7.92 12.33 -7.58
CA ILE A 182 7.04 12.12 -8.75
C ILE A 182 5.60 12.53 -8.39
N PHE A 183 5.08 12.15 -7.23
CA PHE A 183 3.73 12.56 -6.82
C PHE A 183 3.59 14.08 -6.71
N ILE A 184 4.58 14.77 -6.15
CA ILE A 184 4.57 16.24 -6.05
C ILE A 184 4.57 16.85 -7.47
N ALA A 185 5.45 16.38 -8.36
CA ALA A 185 5.51 16.85 -9.72
C ALA A 185 4.21 16.62 -10.49
N LEU A 186 3.62 15.42 -10.35
CA LEU A 186 2.35 15.08 -10.98
C LEU A 186 1.18 15.87 -10.38
N ALA A 187 1.16 16.10 -9.08
CA ALA A 187 0.13 16.92 -8.43
C ALA A 187 0.17 18.36 -8.95
N VAL A 188 1.37 18.95 -9.00
CA VAL A 188 1.54 20.29 -9.61
C VAL A 188 1.06 20.29 -11.06
N ARG A 189 1.45 19.32 -11.88
CA ARG A 189 1.01 19.21 -13.26
C ARG A 189 -0.49 19.02 -13.39
N SER A 190 -1.09 18.15 -12.56
CA SER A 190 -2.52 17.90 -12.56
C SER A 190 -3.34 19.16 -12.22
N LEU A 191 -2.90 19.91 -11.22
CA LEU A 191 -3.54 21.15 -10.80
C LEU A 191 -3.46 22.28 -11.84
N THR A 192 -2.52 22.23 -12.79
CA THR A 192 -2.39 23.20 -13.88
C THR A 192 -3.23 22.86 -15.11
N LEU A 193 -3.94 21.72 -15.10
CA LEU A 193 -4.80 21.34 -16.23
C LEU A 193 -6.09 22.18 -16.28
N PRO A 194 -6.62 22.52 -17.47
CA PRO A 194 -7.93 23.15 -17.61
C PRO A 194 -9.02 22.25 -16.99
N GLY A 195 -9.89 22.82 -16.15
CA GLY A 195 -10.95 22.03 -15.45
C GLY A 195 -10.52 21.32 -14.18
N ALA A 196 -9.23 21.30 -13.85
CA ALA A 196 -8.71 20.63 -12.65
C ALA A 196 -9.31 21.14 -11.32
N ILE A 197 -9.70 22.42 -11.29
CA ILE A 197 -10.26 23.06 -10.10
C ILE A 197 -11.56 22.38 -9.61
N ASP A 198 -12.33 21.81 -10.52
CA ASP A 198 -13.57 21.13 -10.16
C ASP A 198 -13.27 19.78 -9.49
N GLY A 199 -12.18 19.10 -9.87
CA GLY A 199 -11.67 17.93 -9.15
C GLY A 199 -11.17 18.28 -7.75
N VAL A 200 -10.52 19.42 -7.57
CA VAL A 200 -10.12 19.93 -6.25
C VAL A 200 -11.35 20.24 -5.40
N LYS A 201 -12.34 20.92 -5.95
CA LYS A 201 -13.61 21.19 -5.26
C LYS A 201 -14.30 19.90 -4.86
N TYR A 202 -14.37 18.90 -5.76
CA TYR A 202 -14.97 17.60 -5.48
C TYR A 202 -14.32 16.91 -4.27
N LEU A 203 -12.99 16.95 -4.14
CA LEU A 203 -12.27 16.40 -3.00
C LEU A 203 -12.47 17.23 -1.72
N LEU A 204 -12.36 18.55 -1.82
CA LEU A 204 -12.27 19.42 -0.64
C LEU A 204 -13.61 19.96 -0.15
N THR A 205 -14.68 19.91 -0.97
CA THR A 205 -16.00 20.34 -0.51
C THR A 205 -16.58 19.36 0.50
N PRO A 206 -16.76 19.76 1.77
CA PRO A 206 -17.25 18.86 2.80
C PRO A 206 -18.77 18.65 2.65
N LYS A 207 -19.18 17.39 2.52
CA LYS A 207 -20.59 16.97 2.54
C LYS A 207 -20.90 16.39 3.92
N TRP A 208 -21.24 17.24 4.87
CA TRP A 208 -21.38 16.91 6.29
C TRP A 208 -22.35 15.77 6.60
N GLU A 209 -23.36 15.57 5.77
CA GLU A 209 -24.31 14.47 5.87
C GLU A 209 -23.65 13.08 5.87
N TYR A 210 -22.48 12.95 5.22
CA TYR A 210 -21.73 11.70 5.16
C TYR A 210 -21.08 11.33 6.50
N LEU A 211 -20.81 12.29 7.37
CA LEU A 211 -20.25 12.02 8.70
C LEU A 211 -21.16 11.14 9.55
N PHE A 212 -22.48 11.25 9.33
CA PHE A 212 -23.51 10.51 10.06
C PHE A 212 -23.90 9.20 9.38
N LYS A 213 -23.32 8.86 8.22
CA LYS A 213 -23.57 7.60 7.52
C LYS A 213 -22.61 6.52 8.03
N ALA A 214 -23.14 5.43 8.56
CA ALA A 214 -22.32 4.30 9.03
C ALA A 214 -21.37 3.77 7.94
N ASN A 215 -21.79 3.75 6.68
CA ASN A 215 -20.98 3.33 5.54
C ASN A 215 -19.69 4.13 5.41
N THR A 216 -19.71 5.46 5.64
CA THR A 216 -18.52 6.31 5.58
C THR A 216 -17.46 5.86 6.60
N TRP A 217 -17.88 5.51 7.82
CA TRP A 217 -17.00 5.01 8.86
C TRP A 217 -16.43 3.64 8.53
N VAL A 218 -17.25 2.73 8.00
CA VAL A 218 -16.80 1.40 7.58
C VAL A 218 -15.79 1.50 6.44
N MET A 219 -16.06 2.36 5.44
CA MET A 219 -15.14 2.59 4.33
C MET A 219 -13.83 3.25 4.78
N ALA A 220 -13.91 4.20 5.70
CA ALA A 220 -12.73 4.86 6.26
C ALA A 220 -11.87 3.90 7.10
N MET A 221 -12.51 3.08 7.92
CA MET A 221 -11.83 2.04 8.71
C MET A 221 -11.16 1.01 7.80
N GLY A 222 -11.88 0.48 6.82
CA GLY A 222 -11.33 -0.47 5.85
C GLY A 222 -10.15 0.12 5.07
N GLN A 223 -10.26 1.41 4.67
CA GLN A 223 -9.17 2.12 3.99
C GLN A 223 -7.96 2.28 4.91
N ALA A 224 -8.15 2.64 6.19
CA ALA A 224 -7.06 2.78 7.14
C ALA A 224 -6.31 1.46 7.37
N PHE A 225 -7.01 0.36 7.57
CA PHE A 225 -6.40 -0.97 7.73
C PHE A 225 -5.65 -1.42 6.48
N PHE A 226 -6.25 -1.21 5.32
CA PHE A 226 -5.66 -1.62 4.05
C PHE A 226 -4.40 -0.80 3.74
N SER A 227 -4.46 0.53 3.93
CA SER A 227 -3.39 1.46 3.61
C SER A 227 -2.11 1.15 4.41
N VAL A 228 -2.21 0.98 5.73
CA VAL A 228 -1.04 0.68 6.57
C VAL A 228 -0.64 -0.81 6.56
N SER A 229 -1.18 -1.61 5.65
CA SER A 229 -0.85 -3.03 5.48
C SER A 229 -1.10 -3.93 6.68
N LEU A 230 -2.15 -3.66 7.47
CA LEU A 230 -2.58 -4.52 8.59
C LEU A 230 -3.45 -5.71 8.15
N ASN A 231 -3.52 -5.99 6.88
CA ASN A 231 -4.43 -6.95 6.26
C ASN A 231 -3.86 -8.36 6.08
N GLY A 232 -2.71 -8.69 6.66
CA GLY A 232 -2.10 -10.01 6.46
C GLY A 232 -0.85 -10.27 7.29
N CYS A 233 -0.66 -9.57 8.40
CA CYS A 233 0.53 -9.70 9.25
C CYS A 233 1.86 -9.39 8.51
N GLY A 234 1.81 -8.59 7.44
CA GLY A 234 3.00 -8.19 6.69
C GLY A 234 3.99 -7.41 7.54
N MET A 235 3.48 -6.48 8.33
CA MET A 235 4.29 -5.65 9.22
C MET A 235 4.88 -6.44 10.39
N MET A 236 4.27 -7.56 10.80
CA MET A 236 4.86 -8.52 11.73
C MET A 236 6.14 -9.15 11.16
N VAL A 237 6.15 -9.48 9.87
CA VAL A 237 7.36 -10.00 9.20
C VAL A 237 8.47 -8.95 9.22
N TYR A 238 8.16 -7.68 8.87
CA TYR A 238 9.11 -6.57 8.99
C TYR A 238 9.61 -6.41 10.44
N GLY A 239 8.72 -6.41 11.41
CA GLY A 239 9.05 -6.36 12.85
C GLY A 239 10.04 -7.45 13.26
N SER A 240 9.96 -8.64 12.65
CA SER A 240 10.86 -9.76 12.95
C SER A 240 12.33 -9.52 12.55
N TYR A 241 12.60 -8.54 11.68
CA TYR A 241 13.93 -8.10 11.28
C TYR A 241 14.37 -6.78 11.93
N MET A 242 13.54 -6.27 12.86
CA MET A 242 13.80 -5.02 13.57
C MET A 242 14.86 -5.19 14.65
N LYS A 243 15.77 -4.22 14.78
CA LYS A 243 16.74 -4.17 15.88
C LYS A 243 16.05 -3.79 17.19
N LYS A 244 16.68 -4.19 18.32
CA LYS A 244 16.14 -3.91 19.65
C LYS A 244 16.11 -2.42 19.99
N GLU A 245 17.05 -1.65 19.44
CA GLU A 245 17.19 -0.21 19.68
C GLU A 245 16.15 0.64 18.96
N PHE A 246 15.40 0.05 18.02
CA PHE A 246 14.40 0.79 17.25
C PHE A 246 13.18 1.12 18.10
N ASP A 247 12.77 2.38 18.08
CA ASP A 247 11.58 2.90 18.76
C ASP A 247 10.33 2.54 17.93
N ILE A 248 9.60 1.52 18.39
CA ILE A 248 8.40 1.01 17.68
C ILE A 248 7.31 2.08 17.56
N PRO A 249 6.87 2.76 18.65
CA PRO A 249 5.85 3.79 18.55
C PRO A 249 6.18 4.88 17.54
N LYS A 250 7.40 5.41 17.59
CA LYS A 250 7.87 6.45 16.67
C LYS A 250 7.85 5.98 15.22
N ILE A 251 8.30 4.76 14.96
CA ILE A 251 8.33 4.18 13.61
C ILE A 251 6.90 3.95 13.09
N ALA A 252 6.02 3.38 13.90
CA ALA A 252 4.63 3.12 13.54
C ALA A 252 3.90 4.42 13.18
N PHE A 253 4.05 5.45 14.01
CA PHE A 253 3.44 6.75 13.79
C PHE A 253 3.99 7.43 12.53
N THR A 254 5.31 7.41 12.34
CA THR A 254 5.95 7.98 11.14
C THR A 254 5.51 7.25 9.87
N THR A 255 5.41 5.92 9.90
CA THR A 255 4.92 5.13 8.77
C THR A 255 3.49 5.50 8.44
N ALA A 256 2.60 5.57 9.43
CA ALA A 256 1.19 5.91 9.22
C ALA A 256 0.99 7.34 8.67
N ILE A 257 1.77 8.31 9.13
CA ILE A 257 1.73 9.69 8.61
C ILE A 257 2.20 9.74 7.15
N LEU A 258 3.33 9.13 6.83
CA LEU A 258 3.88 9.18 5.48
C LEU A 258 3.03 8.38 4.49
N ASP A 259 2.44 7.28 4.92
CA ASP A 259 1.44 6.53 4.15
C ASP A 259 0.22 7.40 3.83
N SER A 260 -0.36 8.06 4.83
CA SER A 260 -1.49 8.97 4.65
C SER A 260 -1.14 10.18 3.76
N ALA A 261 0.08 10.72 3.89
CA ALA A 261 0.56 11.79 3.03
C ALA A 261 0.64 11.34 1.56
N ALA A 262 1.12 10.11 1.30
CA ALA A 262 1.13 9.54 -0.05
C ALA A 262 -0.29 9.39 -0.61
N ALA A 263 -1.25 8.94 0.20
CA ALA A 263 -2.65 8.81 -0.20
C ALA A 263 -3.28 10.17 -0.58
N LEU A 264 -3.02 11.21 0.22
CA LEU A 264 -3.48 12.57 -0.08
C LEU A 264 -2.84 13.13 -1.34
N LEU A 265 -1.52 12.97 -1.51
CA LEU A 265 -0.83 13.38 -2.73
C LEU A 265 -1.41 12.68 -3.96
N ALA A 266 -1.67 11.38 -3.87
CA ALA A 266 -2.30 10.62 -4.95
C ALA A 266 -3.71 11.16 -5.28
N ALA A 267 -4.51 11.55 -4.28
CA ALA A 267 -5.81 12.15 -4.50
C ALA A 267 -5.71 13.49 -5.27
N PHE A 268 -4.71 14.32 -4.96
CA PHE A 268 -4.44 15.56 -5.68
C PHE A 268 -3.80 15.36 -7.07
N VAL A 269 -3.25 14.19 -7.35
CA VAL A 269 -2.84 13.81 -8.70
C VAL A 269 -4.04 13.39 -9.54
N ILE A 270 -4.83 12.46 -9.00
CA ILE A 270 -5.81 11.70 -9.78
C ILE A 270 -7.10 12.49 -10.00
N MET A 271 -7.70 13.07 -8.95
CA MET A 271 -9.01 13.71 -9.09
C MET A 271 -9.00 14.97 -9.96
N PRO A 272 -8.03 15.90 -9.82
CA PRO A 272 -7.97 17.04 -10.74
C PRO A 272 -7.74 16.61 -12.20
N ALA A 273 -6.92 15.57 -12.42
CA ALA A 273 -6.72 15.02 -13.76
C ALA A 273 -7.99 14.35 -14.31
N ALA A 274 -8.69 13.56 -13.51
CA ALA A 274 -9.94 12.91 -13.92
C ALA A 274 -10.98 13.94 -14.41
N PHE A 275 -11.18 15.02 -13.65
CA PHE A 275 -12.08 16.10 -14.04
C PHE A 275 -11.60 16.86 -15.28
N ALA A 276 -10.31 17.14 -15.40
CA ALA A 276 -9.74 17.80 -16.57
C ALA A 276 -9.92 17.00 -17.86
N PHE A 277 -9.94 15.67 -17.77
CA PHE A 277 -10.15 14.78 -18.93
C PHE A 277 -11.61 14.29 -19.05
N GLY A 278 -12.54 14.78 -18.24
CA GLY A 278 -13.97 14.40 -18.28
C GLY A 278 -14.21 12.94 -17.91
N LEU A 279 -13.35 12.34 -17.10
CA LEU A 279 -13.50 10.97 -16.60
C LEU A 279 -14.45 10.93 -15.40
N ASP A 280 -15.14 9.82 -15.22
CA ASP A 280 -16.00 9.63 -14.05
C ASP A 280 -15.15 9.52 -12.77
N PRO A 281 -15.27 10.47 -11.83
CA PRO A 281 -14.52 10.44 -10.57
C PRO A 281 -14.94 9.30 -9.63
N ALA A 282 -16.07 8.65 -9.90
CA ALA A 282 -16.55 7.50 -9.16
C ALA A 282 -16.13 6.16 -9.79
N ALA A 283 -15.52 6.19 -10.96
CA ALA A 283 -14.94 4.99 -11.57
C ALA A 283 -13.78 4.49 -10.69
N GLY A 284 -14.09 3.53 -9.85
CA GLY A 284 -13.12 2.83 -9.02
C GLY A 284 -12.52 1.63 -9.74
N PRO A 285 -11.64 0.87 -9.05
CA PRO A 285 -11.11 -0.38 -9.55
C PRO A 285 -12.20 -1.44 -9.70
#